data_7289a080e9d0abff350ad52b0d5da89d
#
_entry.id   7289a080e9d0abff350ad52b0d5da89d
#
_cell.length_a   1.000
_cell.length_b   1.000
_cell.length_c   1.000
_cell.angle_alpha   90.00
_cell.angle_beta   90.00
_cell.angle_gamma   90.00
#
_symmetry.space_group_name_H-M   'P 1'
#
loop_
_entity.id
_entity.type
_entity.pdbx_description
1 polymer ?
#
loop_
_entity_poly.entity_id
_entity_poly.type
_entity_poly.pdbx_seq_one_letter_code
_entity_poly.pdbx_strand_id
1 'polypeptide(L)'
;MKVTHFHFGKDGGAERFFVHLVNALAERGVEQTAIIRPGRGWRRDIEGAAKIRESHFRNLSLDRILLPLKVKHMARREKPDVLMAWAPRASELMPNYKGAFKISRLGDYPTRLSYFRNTDCIVCNTPGIAERVSDLGWKREIRVISNFTGTGRVVAVDRAKLDTPADAPVVMSMGRFVERKGFHTLIEAVARLPGVYLWLLGDGEERDNLHKLATGLGVSGRVRFAGWQEDTRPFLAAADVFVMSSSHEPLGNVILESWAQGTPVVSTRSEGPQWFMRDGENGLMADIGDAEGFARAIEQIVADNSLRTRLAERGHETLVGQFSREAITDAYLQLFASKP
;
A
#
# COMPACT_ATOMS: atom_id res chain seq x y z
N MET A 1 13.17 14.36 -19.54
CA MET A 1 13.75 13.44 -18.54
C MET A 1 13.32 12.03 -18.90
N LYS A 2 14.25 11.07 -18.85
CA LYS A 2 14.00 9.64 -19.19
C LYS A 2 14.20 8.76 -17.97
N VAL A 3 13.17 8.03 -17.57
CA VAL A 3 13.20 7.13 -16.41
C VAL A 3 12.97 5.68 -16.84
N THR A 4 13.81 4.76 -16.37
CA THR A 4 13.59 3.32 -16.58
C THR A 4 13.29 2.65 -15.25
N HIS A 5 12.15 2.00 -15.17
CA HIS A 5 11.67 1.27 -14.00
C HIS A 5 11.91 -0.22 -14.11
N PHE A 6 12.27 -0.87 -12.99
CA PHE A 6 12.35 -2.32 -12.83
C PHE A 6 11.34 -2.76 -11.77
N HIS A 7 10.22 -3.36 -12.19
CA HIS A 7 9.16 -3.78 -11.26
C HIS A 7 8.64 -5.18 -11.57
N PHE A 8 8.82 -6.12 -10.64
CA PHE A 8 8.50 -7.53 -10.83
C PHE A 8 7.44 -8.06 -9.87
N GLY A 9 6.81 -7.20 -9.11
CA GLY A 9 5.72 -7.53 -8.20
C GLY A 9 4.50 -8.08 -8.93
N LYS A 10 3.59 -8.75 -8.21
CA LYS A 10 2.40 -9.36 -8.80
C LYS A 10 1.18 -8.46 -8.59
N ASP A 11 0.73 -8.37 -7.35
CA ASP A 11 -0.44 -7.58 -6.94
C ASP A 11 -0.27 -7.13 -5.49
N GLY A 12 -0.65 -5.89 -5.19
CA GLY A 12 -0.59 -5.34 -3.85
C GLY A 12 -0.47 -3.81 -3.81
N GLY A 13 -0.26 -3.25 -2.63
CA GLY A 13 -0.16 -1.80 -2.45
C GLY A 13 1.06 -1.17 -3.14
N ALA A 14 2.16 -1.91 -3.27
CA ALA A 14 3.35 -1.42 -3.99
C ALA A 14 3.09 -1.32 -5.49
N GLU A 15 2.36 -2.27 -6.07
CA GLU A 15 1.97 -2.30 -7.48
C GLU A 15 0.97 -1.20 -7.80
N ARG A 16 -0.03 -0.99 -6.97
CA ARG A 16 -0.98 0.13 -7.11
C ARG A 16 -0.24 1.47 -7.09
N PHE A 17 0.66 1.66 -6.13
CA PHE A 17 1.45 2.90 -6.09
C PHE A 17 2.36 3.07 -7.30
N PHE A 18 2.98 1.98 -7.80
CA PHE A 18 3.76 2.02 -9.04
C PHE A 18 2.93 2.55 -10.21
N VAL A 19 1.74 2.01 -10.42
CA VAL A 19 0.81 2.46 -11.47
C VAL A 19 0.47 3.95 -11.28
N HIS A 20 0.12 4.35 -10.06
CA HIS A 20 -0.22 5.75 -9.78
C HIS A 20 0.95 6.69 -10.06
N LEU A 21 2.17 6.35 -9.63
CA LEU A 21 3.34 7.21 -9.84
C LEU A 21 3.74 7.28 -11.31
N VAL A 22 3.72 6.16 -12.04
CA VAL A 22 4.04 6.14 -13.48
C VAL A 22 3.09 7.05 -14.27
N ASN A 23 1.79 6.99 -13.98
CA ASN A 23 0.81 7.87 -14.62
C ASN A 23 1.03 9.34 -14.21
N ALA A 24 1.28 9.63 -12.94
CA ALA A 24 1.53 10.98 -12.47
C ALA A 24 2.79 11.61 -13.10
N LEU A 25 3.85 10.83 -13.25
CA LEU A 25 5.07 11.27 -13.93
C LEU A 25 4.88 11.49 -15.44
N ALA A 26 4.07 10.64 -16.10
CA ALA A 26 3.75 10.81 -17.51
C ALA A 26 2.99 12.12 -17.78
N GLU A 27 2.01 12.47 -16.93
CA GLU A 27 1.29 13.75 -16.99
C GLU A 27 2.20 14.98 -16.82
N ARG A 28 3.35 14.80 -16.15
CA ARG A 28 4.41 15.81 -16.00
C ARG A 28 5.46 15.76 -17.12
N GLY A 29 5.21 15.01 -18.21
CA GLY A 29 6.07 14.94 -19.39
C GLY A 29 7.34 14.08 -19.21
N VAL A 30 7.39 13.18 -18.24
CA VAL A 30 8.50 12.25 -18.06
C VAL A 30 8.38 11.10 -19.05
N GLU A 31 9.41 10.88 -19.87
CA GLU A 31 9.49 9.72 -20.77
C GLU A 31 9.88 8.48 -19.96
N GLN A 32 9.05 7.43 -19.99
CA GLN A 32 9.23 6.28 -19.12
C GLN A 32 9.34 4.95 -19.88
N THR A 33 10.20 4.06 -19.39
CA THR A 33 10.26 2.65 -19.79
C THR A 33 10.06 1.78 -18.56
N ALA A 34 9.11 0.85 -18.60
CA ALA A 34 8.85 -0.10 -17.52
C ALA A 34 9.27 -1.52 -17.92
N ILE A 35 10.23 -2.11 -17.20
CA ILE A 35 10.61 -3.52 -17.35
C ILE A 35 9.87 -4.31 -16.27
N ILE A 36 8.89 -5.11 -16.70
CA ILE A 36 7.96 -5.83 -15.84
C ILE A 36 7.92 -7.32 -16.18
N ARG A 37 7.27 -8.12 -15.32
CA ARG A 37 6.97 -9.51 -15.69
C ARG A 37 5.73 -9.56 -16.59
N PRO A 38 5.66 -10.52 -17.53
CA PRO A 38 4.46 -10.76 -18.31
C PRO A 38 3.27 -11.20 -17.42
N GLY A 39 2.05 -10.99 -17.92
CA GLY A 39 0.82 -11.41 -17.26
C GLY A 39 0.50 -10.64 -15.98
N ARG A 40 0.86 -9.35 -15.89
CA ARG A 40 0.44 -8.46 -14.81
C ARG A 40 -0.92 -7.84 -15.13
N GLY A 41 -1.91 -7.98 -14.21
CA GLY A 41 -3.24 -7.41 -14.39
C GLY A 41 -3.20 -5.90 -14.62
N TRP A 42 -2.38 -5.20 -13.81
CA TRP A 42 -2.18 -3.75 -13.87
C TRP A 42 -1.35 -3.25 -15.07
N ARG A 43 -0.87 -4.14 -15.95
CA ARG A 43 -0.08 -3.74 -17.14
C ARG A 43 -0.81 -2.73 -18.01
N ARG A 44 -2.11 -2.93 -18.21
CA ARG A 44 -2.94 -2.04 -19.06
C ARG A 44 -3.02 -0.62 -18.51
N ASP A 45 -2.95 -0.48 -17.19
CA ASP A 45 -3.08 0.81 -16.50
C ASP A 45 -1.89 1.74 -16.73
N ILE A 46 -0.78 1.24 -17.28
CA ILE A 46 0.43 2.02 -17.59
C ILE A 46 0.79 2.04 -19.08
N GLU A 47 -0.01 1.43 -19.96
CA GLU A 47 0.31 1.34 -21.41
C GLU A 47 0.42 2.72 -22.10
N GLY A 48 -0.37 3.69 -21.66
CA GLY A 48 -0.30 5.07 -22.16
C GLY A 48 0.80 5.92 -21.53
N ALA A 49 1.34 5.50 -20.39
CA ALA A 49 2.26 6.27 -19.56
C ALA A 49 3.73 5.82 -19.67
N ALA A 50 3.98 4.58 -20.07
CA ALA A 50 5.33 4.03 -20.17
C ALA A 50 5.47 3.04 -21.31
N LYS A 51 6.66 3.02 -21.95
CA LYS A 51 7.04 1.95 -22.88
C LYS A 51 7.27 0.66 -22.10
N ILE A 52 6.46 -0.37 -22.35
CA ILE A 52 6.53 -1.63 -21.61
C ILE A 52 7.51 -2.60 -22.29
N ARG A 53 8.36 -3.21 -21.46
CA ARG A 53 9.23 -4.33 -21.82
C ARG A 53 9.01 -5.47 -20.83
N GLU A 54 8.82 -6.67 -21.32
CA GLU A 54 8.56 -7.83 -20.49
C GLU A 54 9.80 -8.72 -20.33
N SER A 55 10.00 -9.23 -19.11
CA SER A 55 11.03 -10.21 -18.79
C SER A 55 10.57 -11.08 -17.62
N HIS A 56 10.78 -12.39 -17.72
CA HIS A 56 10.39 -13.31 -16.67
C HIS A 56 11.20 -13.14 -15.38
N PHE A 57 12.46 -12.80 -15.47
CA PHE A 57 13.38 -12.60 -14.33
C PHE A 57 13.11 -13.56 -13.16
N ARG A 58 13.18 -14.87 -13.43
CA ARG A 58 13.00 -15.94 -12.44
C ARG A 58 14.36 -16.48 -11.95
N ASN A 59 14.38 -17.07 -10.73
CA ASN A 59 15.62 -17.55 -10.11
C ASN A 59 16.41 -18.58 -10.94
N LEU A 60 15.74 -19.39 -11.72
CA LEU A 60 16.34 -20.47 -12.55
C LEU A 60 16.15 -20.19 -14.06
N SER A 61 15.95 -18.94 -14.47
CA SER A 61 15.80 -18.59 -15.89
C SER A 61 17.10 -18.01 -16.44
N LEU A 62 17.35 -18.20 -17.73
CA LEU A 62 18.42 -17.53 -18.47
C LEU A 62 18.35 -16.00 -18.33
N ASP A 63 17.16 -15.44 -18.13
CA ASP A 63 16.96 -14.01 -17.88
C ASP A 63 17.72 -13.50 -16.65
N ARG A 64 17.97 -14.33 -15.64
CA ARG A 64 18.76 -13.92 -14.48
C ARG A 64 20.20 -13.51 -14.86
N ILE A 65 20.76 -14.15 -15.87
CA ILE A 65 22.12 -13.87 -16.38
C ILE A 65 22.05 -12.83 -17.51
N LEU A 66 21.10 -12.99 -18.43
CA LEU A 66 21.00 -12.16 -19.64
C LEU A 66 20.40 -10.79 -19.37
N LEU A 67 19.44 -10.68 -18.45
CA LEU A 67 18.74 -9.42 -18.19
C LEU A 67 19.67 -8.31 -17.66
N PRO A 68 20.60 -8.55 -16.70
CA PRO A 68 21.58 -7.54 -16.30
C PRO A 68 22.44 -7.02 -17.46
N LEU A 69 22.84 -7.91 -18.37
CA LEU A 69 23.59 -7.53 -19.58
C LEU A 69 22.74 -6.72 -20.56
N LYS A 70 21.48 -7.15 -20.78
CA LYS A 70 20.50 -6.41 -21.60
C LYS A 70 20.23 -5.03 -21.01
N VAL A 71 20.02 -4.92 -19.69
CA VAL A 71 19.83 -3.65 -18.98
C VAL A 71 21.05 -2.74 -19.13
N LYS A 72 22.26 -3.26 -18.97
CA LYS A 72 23.50 -2.49 -19.19
C LYS A 72 23.63 -1.99 -20.63
N HIS A 73 23.33 -2.83 -21.62
CA HIS A 73 23.33 -2.46 -23.03
C HIS A 73 22.27 -1.39 -23.32
N MET A 74 21.05 -1.59 -22.83
CA MET A 74 19.95 -0.64 -22.95
C MET A 74 20.31 0.72 -22.34
N ALA A 75 20.85 0.75 -21.13
CA ALA A 75 21.27 1.98 -20.46
C ALA A 75 22.31 2.76 -21.27
N ARG A 76 23.24 2.07 -21.92
CA ARG A 76 24.24 2.71 -22.82
C ARG A 76 23.62 3.27 -24.09
N ARG A 77 22.62 2.59 -24.66
CA ARG A 77 21.97 2.98 -25.92
C ARG A 77 20.93 4.06 -25.72
N GLU A 78 20.07 3.93 -24.72
CA GLU A 78 18.92 4.81 -24.49
C GLU A 78 19.25 5.99 -23.58
N LYS A 79 20.37 5.90 -22.84
CA LYS A 79 20.88 6.93 -21.93
C LYS A 79 19.80 7.50 -21.02
N PRO A 80 19.13 6.66 -20.18
CA PRO A 80 18.15 7.16 -19.23
C PRO A 80 18.84 8.08 -18.20
N ASP A 81 18.12 9.11 -17.76
CA ASP A 81 18.57 9.99 -16.68
C ASP A 81 18.50 9.26 -15.33
N VAL A 82 17.48 8.41 -15.15
CA VAL A 82 17.19 7.68 -13.92
C VAL A 82 16.94 6.20 -14.21
N LEU A 83 17.52 5.33 -13.39
CA LEU A 83 17.20 3.91 -13.28
C LEU A 83 16.57 3.68 -11.91
N MET A 84 15.31 3.25 -11.86
CA MET A 84 14.55 3.09 -10.62
C MET A 84 14.10 1.64 -10.43
N ALA A 85 14.60 0.99 -9.39
CA ALA A 85 14.19 -0.37 -9.01
C ALA A 85 13.17 -0.35 -7.89
N TRP A 86 12.16 -1.20 -8.02
CA TRP A 86 11.08 -1.36 -7.06
C TRP A 86 11.28 -2.67 -6.28
N ALA A 87 11.58 -2.55 -5.00
CA ALA A 87 11.93 -3.64 -4.08
C ALA A 87 13.38 -4.19 -4.24
N PRO A 88 13.90 -4.87 -3.18
CA PRO A 88 15.30 -5.33 -3.12
C PRO A 88 15.72 -6.19 -4.31
N ARG A 89 14.84 -7.14 -4.69
CA ARG A 89 15.17 -8.07 -5.78
C ARG A 89 15.32 -7.39 -7.15
N ALA A 90 14.56 -6.33 -7.42
CA ALA A 90 14.71 -5.55 -8.64
C ALA A 90 16.01 -4.74 -8.63
N SER A 91 16.48 -4.34 -7.45
CA SER A 91 17.71 -3.56 -7.25
C SER A 91 18.98 -4.35 -7.63
N GLU A 92 18.92 -5.69 -7.65
CA GLU A 92 20.03 -6.53 -8.15
C GLU A 92 20.34 -6.28 -9.63
N LEU A 93 19.35 -5.78 -10.40
CA LEU A 93 19.50 -5.46 -11.83
C LEU A 93 20.20 -4.15 -12.09
N MET A 94 20.40 -3.31 -11.07
CA MET A 94 21.08 -2.03 -11.24
C MET A 94 22.45 -2.23 -11.86
N PRO A 95 22.70 -1.74 -13.10
CA PRO A 95 23.98 -1.90 -13.75
C PRO A 95 25.02 -0.97 -13.10
N ASN A 96 26.29 -1.37 -13.15
CA ASN A 96 27.37 -0.44 -12.91
C ASN A 96 27.49 0.50 -14.12
N TYR A 97 26.68 1.57 -14.12
CA TYR A 97 26.58 2.58 -15.19
C TYR A 97 26.51 3.97 -14.57
N LYS A 98 27.49 4.82 -14.89
CA LYS A 98 27.62 6.17 -14.32
C LYS A 98 26.75 7.22 -15.02
N GLY A 99 26.14 6.88 -16.16
CA GLY A 99 25.34 7.82 -16.95
C GLY A 99 23.94 8.12 -16.40
N ALA A 100 23.45 7.33 -15.42
CA ALA A 100 22.13 7.48 -14.83
C ALA A 100 22.19 7.54 -13.31
N PHE A 101 21.27 8.28 -12.70
CA PHE A 101 21.02 8.25 -11.27
C PHE A 101 20.26 6.96 -10.89
N LYS A 102 20.81 6.16 -9.98
CA LYS A 102 20.31 4.82 -9.65
C LYS A 102 19.59 4.83 -8.31
N ILE A 103 18.28 4.64 -8.36
CA ILE A 103 17.38 4.71 -7.22
C ILE A 103 16.79 3.34 -6.93
N SER A 104 16.81 2.91 -5.67
CA SER A 104 16.09 1.73 -5.19
C SER A 104 14.97 2.18 -4.24
N ARG A 105 13.72 1.84 -4.58
CA ARG A 105 12.56 2.18 -3.74
C ARG A 105 12.16 1.00 -2.89
N LEU A 106 11.98 1.25 -1.59
CA LEU A 106 11.55 0.28 -0.59
C LEU A 106 10.16 0.64 -0.04
N GLY A 107 9.31 -0.36 0.05
CA GLY A 107 8.00 -0.30 0.69
C GLY A 107 7.88 -1.27 1.86
N ASP A 108 8.99 -1.91 2.25
CA ASP A 108 9.09 -2.84 3.38
C ASP A 108 10.52 -2.83 3.91
N TYR A 109 10.71 -3.35 5.10
CA TYR A 109 11.99 -3.38 5.81
C TYR A 109 12.99 -4.34 5.16
N PRO A 110 14.14 -3.86 4.69
CA PRO A 110 15.15 -4.74 4.11
C PRO A 110 15.88 -5.54 5.19
N THR A 111 16.24 -6.78 4.84
CA THR A 111 17.02 -7.65 5.73
C THR A 111 18.52 -7.53 5.51
N ARG A 112 18.96 -7.05 4.34
CA ARG A 112 20.38 -6.93 3.95
C ARG A 112 20.60 -5.88 2.86
N LEU A 113 21.77 -5.26 2.85
CA LEU A 113 22.16 -4.23 1.87
C LEU A 113 22.78 -4.76 0.57
N SER A 114 23.08 -6.05 0.49
CA SER A 114 23.76 -6.63 -0.69
C SER A 114 22.99 -6.46 -2.00
N TYR A 115 21.68 -6.27 -1.95
CA TYR A 115 20.83 -5.99 -3.10
C TYR A 115 21.11 -4.62 -3.75
N PHE A 116 21.59 -3.64 -2.97
CA PHE A 116 21.68 -2.23 -3.37
C PHE A 116 23.09 -1.81 -3.78
N ARG A 117 23.96 -2.75 -4.12
CA ARG A 117 25.39 -2.53 -4.41
C ARG A 117 25.65 -1.38 -5.38
N ASN A 118 24.87 -1.30 -6.45
CA ASN A 118 25.00 -0.27 -7.51
C ASN A 118 23.97 0.87 -7.36
N THR A 119 23.22 0.96 -6.26
CA THR A 119 22.26 2.02 -6.00
C THR A 119 22.97 3.27 -5.49
N ASP A 120 22.57 4.44 -5.94
CA ASP A 120 23.11 5.72 -5.48
C ASP A 120 22.27 6.27 -4.33
N CYS A 121 20.93 6.18 -4.44
CA CYS A 121 19.97 6.62 -3.44
C CYS A 121 18.93 5.53 -3.13
N ILE A 122 18.60 5.33 -1.85
CA ILE A 122 17.47 4.51 -1.42
C ILE A 122 16.31 5.42 -1.04
N VAL A 123 15.17 5.21 -1.70
CA VAL A 123 13.90 5.86 -1.35
C VAL A 123 13.07 4.91 -0.50
N CYS A 124 12.74 5.33 0.71
CA CYS A 124 11.89 4.62 1.66
C CYS A 124 10.51 5.29 1.72
N ASN A 125 9.42 4.53 1.77
CA ASN A 125 8.09 5.13 1.87
C ASN A 125 7.71 5.57 3.28
N THR A 126 8.50 5.18 4.29
CA THR A 126 8.34 5.62 5.69
C THR A 126 9.67 5.90 6.36
N PRO A 127 9.70 6.75 7.42
CA PRO A 127 10.90 7.00 8.22
C PRO A 127 11.47 5.72 8.85
N GLY A 128 10.63 4.83 9.39
CA GLY A 128 11.12 3.60 10.02
C GLY A 128 11.89 2.68 9.07
N ILE A 129 11.50 2.61 7.79
CA ILE A 129 12.29 1.88 6.78
C ILE A 129 13.64 2.59 6.54
N ALA A 130 13.66 3.93 6.53
CA ALA A 130 14.89 4.70 6.35
C ALA A 130 15.86 4.49 7.52
N GLU A 131 15.36 4.48 8.75
CA GLU A 131 16.12 4.14 9.96
C GLU A 131 16.72 2.74 9.85
N ARG A 132 15.90 1.74 9.48
CA ARG A 132 16.38 0.37 9.26
C ARG A 132 17.49 0.27 8.23
N VAL A 133 17.38 1.01 7.11
CA VAL A 133 18.42 1.08 6.07
C VAL A 133 19.71 1.68 6.65
N SER A 134 19.61 2.72 7.46
CA SER A 134 20.73 3.35 8.16
C SER A 134 21.40 2.40 9.15
N ASP A 135 20.61 1.69 9.98
CA ASP A 135 21.08 0.72 10.98
C ASP A 135 21.82 -0.45 10.36
N LEU A 136 21.42 -0.86 9.15
CA LEU A 136 22.14 -1.86 8.38
C LEU A 136 23.49 -1.37 7.83
N GLY A 137 23.81 -0.08 8.02
CA GLY A 137 25.10 0.52 7.66
C GLY A 137 25.15 1.14 6.27
N TRP A 138 24.01 1.52 5.67
CA TRP A 138 23.99 2.26 4.41
C TRP A 138 24.63 3.65 4.58
N LYS A 139 25.56 4.02 3.68
CA LYS A 139 26.35 5.26 3.77
C LYS A 139 26.07 6.26 2.65
N ARG A 140 25.23 5.89 1.68
CA ARG A 140 24.84 6.78 0.59
C ARG A 140 23.51 7.46 0.92
N GLU A 141 22.97 8.21 -0.01
CA GLU A 141 21.74 8.96 0.15
C GLU A 141 20.53 8.08 0.52
N ILE A 142 19.74 8.55 1.48
CA ILE A 142 18.42 8.02 1.83
C ILE A 142 17.42 9.15 1.71
N ARG A 143 16.27 8.90 1.09
CA ARG A 143 15.12 9.80 1.03
C ARG A 143 13.88 9.11 1.55
N VAL A 144 13.06 9.85 2.27
CA VAL A 144 11.71 9.40 2.63
C VAL A 144 10.73 10.08 1.69
N ILE A 145 10.12 9.30 0.78
CA ILE A 145 9.06 9.75 -0.11
C ILE A 145 7.95 8.71 -0.05
N SER A 146 6.82 9.09 0.54
CA SER A 146 5.71 8.19 0.82
C SER A 146 4.92 7.81 -0.45
N ASN A 147 3.82 7.11 -0.24
CA ASN A 147 2.85 6.84 -1.28
C ASN A 147 1.77 7.93 -1.26
N PHE A 148 1.05 8.03 -2.36
CA PHE A 148 -0.24 8.72 -2.42
C PHE A 148 -1.31 7.76 -2.94
N THR A 149 -2.57 8.12 -2.76
CA THR A 149 -3.72 7.44 -3.37
C THR A 149 -4.61 8.47 -4.08
N GLY A 150 -5.52 7.98 -4.92
CA GLY A 150 -6.54 8.86 -5.52
C GLY A 150 -7.51 9.38 -4.44
N THR A 151 -7.80 10.67 -4.48
CA THR A 151 -8.69 11.34 -3.51
C THR A 151 -10.13 11.45 -3.98
N GLY A 152 -10.43 10.98 -5.20
CA GLY A 152 -11.78 11.04 -5.76
C GLY A 152 -12.75 10.14 -5.00
N ARG A 153 -13.80 10.73 -4.42
CA ARG A 153 -14.89 10.00 -3.79
C ARG A 153 -15.74 9.32 -4.85
N VAL A 154 -16.25 8.14 -4.51
CA VAL A 154 -17.14 7.37 -5.38
C VAL A 154 -18.49 7.13 -4.70
N VAL A 155 -19.47 6.70 -5.47
CA VAL A 155 -20.79 6.31 -4.95
C VAL A 155 -20.62 5.04 -4.12
N ALA A 156 -21.22 5.03 -2.94
CA ALA A 156 -21.23 3.88 -2.03
C ALA A 156 -21.93 2.68 -2.68
N VAL A 157 -21.43 1.49 -2.40
CA VAL A 157 -22.15 0.26 -2.76
C VAL A 157 -23.42 0.12 -1.92
N ASP A 158 -24.49 -0.41 -2.51
CA ASP A 158 -25.68 -0.77 -1.75
C ASP A 158 -25.34 -1.91 -0.76
N ARG A 159 -25.61 -1.68 0.52
CA ARG A 159 -25.36 -2.65 1.61
C ARG A 159 -26.11 -3.95 1.43
N ALA A 160 -27.26 -3.93 0.76
CA ALA A 160 -28.05 -5.12 0.42
C ALA A 160 -27.28 -6.12 -0.46
N LYS A 161 -26.30 -5.67 -1.26
CA LYS A 161 -25.43 -6.58 -2.04
C LYS A 161 -24.58 -7.52 -1.19
N LEU A 162 -24.39 -7.18 0.08
CA LEU A 162 -23.69 -8.01 1.07
C LEU A 162 -24.65 -8.44 2.20
N ASP A 163 -25.93 -8.63 1.90
CA ASP A 163 -26.97 -9.07 2.86
C ASP A 163 -26.87 -8.32 4.21
N THR A 164 -26.70 -7.00 4.14
CA THR A 164 -26.52 -6.17 5.31
C THR A 164 -27.67 -5.17 5.38
N PRO A 165 -28.42 -5.07 6.52
CA PRO A 165 -29.47 -4.08 6.68
C PRO A 165 -28.96 -2.65 6.49
N ALA A 166 -29.79 -1.78 5.91
CA ALA A 166 -29.39 -0.42 5.54
C ALA A 166 -28.97 0.43 6.76
N ASP A 167 -29.60 0.19 7.89
CA ASP A 167 -29.40 0.89 9.18
C ASP A 167 -28.38 0.24 10.09
N ALA A 168 -27.88 -0.95 9.75
CA ALA A 168 -26.88 -1.64 10.56
C ALA A 168 -25.51 -0.97 10.46
N PRO A 169 -24.79 -0.79 11.58
CA PRO A 169 -23.41 -0.34 11.55
C PRO A 169 -22.50 -1.31 10.80
N VAL A 170 -21.67 -0.79 9.89
CA VAL A 170 -20.75 -1.57 9.07
C VAL A 170 -19.32 -1.23 9.39
N VAL A 171 -18.60 -2.23 9.88
CA VAL A 171 -17.14 -2.25 9.99
C VAL A 171 -16.57 -2.94 8.75
N MET A 172 -15.56 -2.36 8.13
CA MET A 172 -14.90 -2.94 6.97
C MET A 172 -13.41 -3.15 7.23
N SER A 173 -12.88 -4.24 6.70
CA SER A 173 -11.44 -4.44 6.58
C SER A 173 -11.11 -5.09 5.25
N MET A 174 -9.86 -4.89 4.75
CA MET A 174 -9.46 -5.44 3.45
C MET A 174 -7.99 -5.81 3.39
N GLY A 175 -7.70 -6.84 2.60
CA GLY A 175 -6.34 -7.30 2.33
C GLY A 175 -6.26 -8.79 2.08
N ARG A 176 -5.03 -9.28 1.92
CA ARG A 176 -4.81 -10.73 1.81
C ARG A 176 -5.09 -11.40 3.15
N PHE A 177 -5.83 -12.50 3.13
CA PHE A 177 -6.13 -13.28 4.35
C PHE A 177 -4.91 -14.11 4.74
N VAL A 178 -4.00 -13.47 5.46
CA VAL A 178 -2.78 -14.05 6.05
C VAL A 178 -2.71 -13.65 7.52
N GLU A 179 -2.06 -14.45 8.35
CA GLU A 179 -2.02 -14.29 9.81
C GLU A 179 -1.67 -12.85 10.24
N ARG A 180 -0.60 -12.27 9.66
CA ARG A 180 -0.13 -10.92 10.01
C ARG A 180 -1.14 -9.79 9.76
N LYS A 181 -2.22 -10.04 9.02
CA LYS A 181 -3.30 -9.05 8.80
C LYS A 181 -4.30 -8.98 9.95
N GLY A 182 -4.25 -9.94 10.90
CA GLY A 182 -4.99 -9.86 12.14
C GLY A 182 -6.51 -9.89 12.03
N PHE A 183 -7.07 -10.42 10.93
CA PHE A 183 -8.53 -10.51 10.74
C PHE A 183 -9.23 -11.33 11.82
N HIS A 184 -8.52 -12.30 12.44
CA HIS A 184 -9.02 -13.06 13.57
C HIS A 184 -9.34 -12.14 14.77
N THR A 185 -8.42 -11.25 15.12
CA THR A 185 -8.63 -10.24 16.19
C THR A 185 -9.84 -9.35 15.89
N LEU A 186 -10.05 -8.98 14.63
CA LEU A 186 -11.19 -8.16 14.23
C LEU A 186 -12.53 -8.93 14.33
N ILE A 187 -12.56 -10.20 13.95
CA ILE A 187 -13.76 -11.05 14.15
C ILE A 187 -14.08 -11.19 15.65
N GLU A 188 -13.08 -11.40 16.50
CA GLU A 188 -13.23 -11.44 17.95
C GLU A 188 -13.74 -10.11 18.53
N ALA A 189 -13.28 -8.98 17.99
CA ALA A 189 -13.77 -7.65 18.38
C ALA A 189 -15.27 -7.48 18.02
N VAL A 190 -15.65 -7.81 16.78
CA VAL A 190 -17.04 -7.70 16.32
C VAL A 190 -17.97 -8.68 17.03
N ALA A 191 -17.45 -9.81 17.52
CA ALA A 191 -18.23 -10.73 18.35
C ALA A 191 -18.72 -10.09 19.67
N ARG A 192 -18.03 -9.07 20.17
CA ARG A 192 -18.40 -8.29 21.36
C ARG A 192 -19.39 -7.17 21.09
N LEU A 193 -19.71 -6.90 19.81
CA LEU A 193 -20.52 -5.74 19.37
C LEU A 193 -21.84 -6.23 18.75
N PRO A 194 -22.93 -6.34 19.53
CA PRO A 194 -24.23 -6.73 18.99
C PRO A 194 -24.69 -5.78 17.88
N GLY A 195 -25.24 -6.34 16.81
CA GLY A 195 -25.80 -5.56 15.68
C GLY A 195 -24.77 -5.02 14.69
N VAL A 196 -23.50 -5.01 14.98
CA VAL A 196 -22.44 -4.57 14.06
C VAL A 196 -22.15 -5.65 13.02
N TYR A 197 -22.11 -5.27 11.76
CA TYR A 197 -21.71 -6.12 10.62
C TYR A 197 -20.24 -5.90 10.27
N LEU A 198 -19.56 -6.98 9.90
CA LEU A 198 -18.18 -6.94 9.46
C LEU A 198 -18.08 -7.35 7.99
N TRP A 199 -17.52 -6.50 7.16
CA TRP A 199 -17.18 -6.79 5.77
C TRP A 199 -15.68 -7.06 5.63
N LEU A 200 -15.33 -8.25 5.16
CA LEU A 200 -13.95 -8.66 4.89
C LEU A 200 -13.76 -8.79 3.38
N LEU A 201 -12.99 -7.87 2.79
CA LEU A 201 -12.65 -7.87 1.38
C LEU A 201 -11.26 -8.45 1.17
N GLY A 202 -11.18 -9.48 0.37
CA GLY A 202 -9.92 -10.16 0.06
C GLY A 202 -10.05 -11.67 0.03
N ASP A 203 -8.91 -12.32 -0.07
CA ASP A 203 -8.79 -13.78 -0.06
C ASP A 203 -7.38 -14.17 0.43
N GLY A 204 -7.18 -15.42 0.79
CA GLY A 204 -5.89 -15.96 1.22
C GLY A 204 -5.98 -17.24 2.00
N GLU A 205 -4.83 -17.71 2.46
CA GLU A 205 -4.68 -19.00 3.14
C GLU A 205 -5.47 -19.11 4.46
N GLU A 206 -5.75 -17.98 5.12
CA GLU A 206 -6.52 -17.94 6.37
C GLU A 206 -8.05 -17.96 6.17
N ARG A 207 -8.57 -17.96 4.95
CA ARG A 207 -10.01 -17.84 4.69
C ARG A 207 -10.84 -18.83 5.48
N ASP A 208 -10.48 -20.12 5.42
CA ASP A 208 -11.24 -21.19 6.08
C ASP A 208 -11.16 -21.09 7.60
N ASN A 209 -10.01 -20.66 8.14
CA ASN A 209 -9.82 -20.44 9.57
C ASN A 209 -10.69 -19.29 10.07
N LEU A 210 -10.77 -18.19 9.30
CA LEU A 210 -11.61 -17.03 9.62
C LEU A 210 -13.11 -17.40 9.58
N HIS A 211 -13.55 -18.22 8.63
CA HIS A 211 -14.93 -18.73 8.60
C HIS A 211 -15.26 -19.61 9.82
N LYS A 212 -14.36 -20.53 10.19
CA LYS A 212 -14.51 -21.37 11.37
C LYS A 212 -14.58 -20.53 12.66
N LEU A 213 -13.72 -19.51 12.76
CA LEU A 213 -13.71 -18.61 13.91
C LEU A 213 -15.04 -17.85 14.01
N ALA A 214 -15.53 -17.26 12.92
CA ALA A 214 -16.80 -16.54 12.92
C ALA A 214 -17.99 -17.46 13.32
N THR A 215 -17.96 -18.72 12.90
CA THR A 215 -18.96 -19.72 13.28
C THR A 215 -18.84 -20.10 14.75
N GLY A 216 -17.63 -20.35 15.24
CA GLY A 216 -17.37 -20.70 16.65
C GLY A 216 -17.77 -19.61 17.62
N LEU A 217 -17.67 -18.35 17.20
CA LEU A 217 -18.09 -17.18 18.01
C LEU A 217 -19.58 -16.80 17.80
N GLY A 218 -20.33 -17.55 16.96
CA GLY A 218 -21.74 -17.28 16.70
C GLY A 218 -22.03 -16.01 15.90
N VAL A 219 -21.06 -15.50 15.15
CA VAL A 219 -21.18 -14.22 14.41
C VAL A 219 -21.18 -14.38 12.89
N SER A 220 -21.19 -15.59 12.36
CA SER A 220 -21.20 -15.87 10.91
C SER A 220 -22.35 -15.18 10.17
N GLY A 221 -23.50 -14.98 10.83
CA GLY A 221 -24.63 -14.23 10.29
C GLY A 221 -24.38 -12.73 10.09
N ARG A 222 -23.30 -12.17 10.66
CA ARG A 222 -22.93 -10.75 10.58
C ARG A 222 -21.55 -10.50 9.96
N VAL A 223 -20.80 -11.54 9.63
CA VAL A 223 -19.51 -11.44 8.93
C VAL A 223 -19.70 -11.75 7.45
N ARG A 224 -19.39 -10.82 6.58
CA ARG A 224 -19.53 -10.93 5.13
C ARG A 224 -18.15 -11.04 4.48
N PHE A 225 -17.86 -12.20 3.92
CA PHE A 225 -16.63 -12.44 3.14
C PHE A 225 -16.91 -12.07 1.68
N ALA A 226 -16.59 -10.84 1.29
CA ALA A 226 -16.92 -10.29 -0.02
C ALA A 226 -15.96 -10.75 -1.14
N GLY A 227 -14.92 -11.53 -0.80
CA GLY A 227 -13.92 -11.98 -1.76
C GLY A 227 -13.03 -10.84 -2.27
N TRP A 228 -12.23 -11.14 -3.29
CA TRP A 228 -11.35 -10.14 -3.91
C TRP A 228 -12.17 -9.13 -4.71
N GLN A 229 -11.96 -7.85 -4.46
CA GLN A 229 -12.60 -6.74 -5.16
C GLN A 229 -11.55 -5.95 -5.94
N GLU A 230 -11.81 -5.69 -7.21
CA GLU A 230 -10.94 -4.89 -8.06
C GLU A 230 -10.96 -3.41 -7.64
N ASP A 231 -12.15 -2.87 -7.36
CA ASP A 231 -12.34 -1.53 -6.78
C ASP A 231 -12.96 -1.63 -5.39
N THR A 232 -12.18 -1.27 -4.38
CA THR A 232 -12.60 -1.31 -2.97
C THR A 232 -13.25 -0.01 -2.49
N ARG A 233 -13.16 1.07 -3.27
CA ARG A 233 -13.65 2.40 -2.89
C ARG A 233 -15.16 2.46 -2.64
N PRO A 234 -16.05 1.83 -3.44
CA PRO A 234 -17.48 1.82 -3.15
C PRO A 234 -17.84 1.18 -1.82
N PHE A 235 -17.06 0.17 -1.39
CA PHE A 235 -17.25 -0.50 -0.10
C PHE A 235 -16.76 0.36 1.06
N LEU A 236 -15.61 1.05 0.90
CA LEU A 236 -15.13 2.02 1.86
C LEU A 236 -16.15 3.14 2.05
N ALA A 237 -16.68 3.70 0.96
CA ALA A 237 -17.70 4.75 1.00
C ALA A 237 -19.01 4.31 1.68
N ALA A 238 -19.31 2.99 1.69
CA ALA A 238 -20.50 2.43 2.34
C ALA A 238 -20.27 2.05 3.81
N ALA A 239 -19.03 1.93 4.27
CA ALA A 239 -18.70 1.52 5.63
C ALA A 239 -18.75 2.71 6.61
N ASP A 240 -19.15 2.42 7.86
CA ASP A 240 -19.13 3.42 8.94
C ASP A 240 -17.75 3.55 9.58
N VAL A 241 -16.95 2.46 9.57
CA VAL A 241 -15.59 2.40 10.11
C VAL A 241 -14.74 1.45 9.29
N PHE A 242 -13.55 1.87 8.93
CA PHE A 242 -12.52 0.97 8.41
C PHE A 242 -11.57 0.54 9.52
N VAL A 243 -11.25 -0.75 9.60
CA VAL A 243 -10.31 -1.28 10.61
C VAL A 243 -9.12 -1.92 9.94
N MET A 244 -7.91 -1.52 10.35
CA MET A 244 -6.67 -2.17 9.99
C MET A 244 -6.07 -2.87 11.21
N SER A 245 -6.23 -4.18 11.28
CA SER A 245 -5.83 -5.03 12.42
C SER A 245 -4.44 -5.67 12.29
N SER A 246 -3.63 -5.23 11.31
CA SER A 246 -2.33 -5.85 10.98
C SER A 246 -1.34 -5.77 12.13
N SER A 247 -0.61 -6.87 12.39
CA SER A 247 0.51 -6.90 13.35
C SER A 247 1.80 -6.29 12.78
N HIS A 248 1.93 -6.28 11.47
CA HIS A 248 3.04 -5.67 10.74
C HIS A 248 2.50 -4.96 9.50
N GLU A 249 2.67 -3.64 9.43
CA GLU A 249 2.24 -2.81 8.31
C GLU A 249 3.23 -1.65 8.11
N PRO A 250 4.12 -1.74 7.14
CA PRO A 250 5.18 -0.74 6.93
C PRO A 250 4.65 0.68 6.64
N LEU A 251 3.52 0.81 5.96
CA LEU A 251 2.86 2.10 5.73
C LEU A 251 1.37 2.07 6.09
N GLY A 252 0.58 1.18 5.48
CA GLY A 252 -0.87 1.15 5.60
C GLY A 252 -1.59 1.95 4.51
N ASN A 253 -1.32 1.66 3.23
CA ASN A 253 -2.01 2.31 2.10
C ASN A 253 -3.54 2.29 2.23
N VAL A 254 -4.09 1.21 2.80
CA VAL A 254 -5.53 1.04 3.02
C VAL A 254 -6.13 2.12 3.95
N ILE A 255 -5.33 2.71 4.85
CA ILE A 255 -5.73 3.85 5.68
C ILE A 255 -5.89 5.09 4.79
N LEU A 256 -4.94 5.34 3.90
CA LEU A 256 -5.00 6.45 2.96
C LEU A 256 -6.19 6.31 2.02
N GLU A 257 -6.46 5.08 1.54
CA GLU A 257 -7.62 4.75 0.71
C GLU A 257 -8.93 4.99 1.46
N SER A 258 -8.98 4.65 2.76
CA SER A 258 -10.15 4.90 3.62
C SER A 258 -10.41 6.39 3.82
N TRP A 259 -9.40 7.14 4.19
CA TRP A 259 -9.49 8.60 4.35
C TRP A 259 -9.90 9.31 3.06
N ALA A 260 -9.46 8.80 1.89
CA ALA A 260 -9.86 9.33 0.59
C ALA A 260 -11.36 9.20 0.35
N GLN A 261 -12.03 8.18 0.89
CA GLN A 261 -13.47 8.00 0.79
C GLN A 261 -14.25 8.68 1.94
N GLY A 262 -13.57 9.26 2.91
CA GLY A 262 -14.18 9.91 4.08
C GLY A 262 -14.63 8.92 5.14
N THR A 263 -14.02 7.74 5.18
CA THR A 263 -14.31 6.70 6.16
C THR A 263 -13.31 6.78 7.30
N PRO A 264 -13.74 6.94 8.57
CA PRO A 264 -12.84 6.98 9.72
C PRO A 264 -12.15 5.63 9.93
N VAL A 265 -10.98 5.69 10.55
CA VAL A 265 -10.09 4.53 10.69
C VAL A 265 -9.84 4.19 12.15
N VAL A 266 -9.90 2.88 12.45
CA VAL A 266 -9.27 2.28 13.62
C VAL A 266 -8.09 1.44 13.16
N SER A 267 -6.93 1.62 13.75
CA SER A 267 -5.72 0.90 13.35
C SER A 267 -4.97 0.30 14.53
N THR A 268 -4.18 -0.73 14.29
CA THR A 268 -3.14 -1.15 15.24
C THR A 268 -2.06 -0.09 15.38
N ARG A 269 -1.35 -0.10 16.50
CA ARG A 269 -0.10 0.63 16.72
C ARG A 269 1.09 -0.08 16.04
N SER A 270 0.89 -0.50 14.78
CA SER A 270 1.96 -1.04 13.94
C SER A 270 2.83 0.09 13.35
N GLU A 271 3.96 -0.25 12.73
CA GLU A 271 5.04 0.69 12.42
C GLU A 271 4.61 1.90 11.55
N GLY A 272 3.91 1.62 10.47
CA GLY A 272 3.46 2.66 9.53
C GLY A 272 2.43 3.60 10.14
N PRO A 273 1.29 3.10 10.66
CA PRO A 273 0.27 3.92 11.29
C PRO A 273 0.79 4.82 12.40
N GLN A 274 1.67 4.34 13.28
CA GLN A 274 2.26 5.15 14.35
C GLN A 274 2.99 6.40 13.83
N TRP A 275 3.48 6.37 12.60
CA TRP A 275 4.16 7.52 12.02
C TRP A 275 3.21 8.69 11.73
N PHE A 276 2.02 8.43 11.17
CA PHE A 276 1.14 9.48 10.66
C PHE A 276 -0.25 9.54 11.29
N MET A 277 -0.67 8.50 12.01
CA MET A 277 -1.90 8.54 12.78
C MET A 277 -1.66 9.16 14.17
N ARG A 278 -2.64 9.91 14.62
CA ARG A 278 -2.73 10.49 15.96
C ARG A 278 -4.01 10.01 16.60
N ASP A 279 -3.86 9.23 17.66
CA ASP A 279 -4.99 8.63 18.39
C ASP A 279 -5.94 9.69 18.92
N GLY A 280 -7.22 9.57 18.62
CA GLY A 280 -8.26 10.55 18.98
C GLY A 280 -8.34 11.78 18.06
N GLU A 281 -7.37 12.00 17.15
CA GLU A 281 -7.34 13.16 16.26
C GLU A 281 -7.78 12.80 14.83
N ASN A 282 -7.02 11.94 14.12
CA ASN A 282 -7.29 11.54 12.74
C ASN A 282 -7.66 10.06 12.57
N GLY A 283 -7.86 9.36 13.68
CA GLY A 283 -8.28 7.97 13.80
C GLY A 283 -8.21 7.52 15.25
N LEU A 284 -8.61 6.27 15.52
CA LEU A 284 -8.39 5.62 16.80
C LEU A 284 -7.38 4.49 16.65
N MET A 285 -6.65 4.19 17.73
CA MET A 285 -5.62 3.18 17.72
C MET A 285 -5.80 2.16 18.85
N ALA A 286 -5.63 0.89 18.53
CA ALA A 286 -5.60 -0.22 19.47
C ALA A 286 -4.24 -0.94 19.44
N ASP A 287 -3.92 -1.69 20.47
CA ASP A 287 -2.70 -2.49 20.48
C ASP A 287 -2.84 -3.71 19.55
N ILE A 288 -1.70 -4.25 19.09
CA ILE A 288 -1.68 -5.43 18.22
C ILE A 288 -2.26 -6.62 18.97
N GLY A 289 -3.28 -7.27 18.39
CA GLY A 289 -3.95 -8.41 18.98
C GLY A 289 -4.99 -8.08 20.06
N ASP A 290 -5.24 -6.79 20.35
CA ASP A 290 -6.21 -6.36 21.37
C ASP A 290 -7.63 -6.26 20.79
N ALA A 291 -8.33 -7.40 20.78
CA ALA A 291 -9.73 -7.47 20.30
C ALA A 291 -10.69 -6.60 21.12
N GLU A 292 -10.44 -6.44 22.43
CA GLU A 292 -11.26 -5.59 23.30
C GLU A 292 -11.04 -4.10 23.01
N GLY A 293 -9.78 -3.69 22.81
CA GLY A 293 -9.42 -2.33 22.39
C GLY A 293 -10.05 -1.97 21.05
N PHE A 294 -10.04 -2.88 20.07
CA PHE A 294 -10.75 -2.70 18.81
C PHE A 294 -12.26 -2.57 19.02
N ALA A 295 -12.87 -3.42 19.86
CA ALA A 295 -14.30 -3.33 20.12
C ALA A 295 -14.66 -1.98 20.73
N ARG A 296 -13.94 -1.50 21.74
CA ARG A 296 -14.15 -0.16 22.34
C ARG A 296 -14.01 0.97 21.31
N ALA A 297 -12.97 0.93 20.47
CA ALA A 297 -12.73 1.97 19.47
C ALA A 297 -13.82 1.99 18.38
N ILE A 298 -14.27 0.82 17.93
CA ILE A 298 -15.38 0.69 16.98
C ILE A 298 -16.67 1.21 17.59
N GLU A 299 -17.00 0.81 18.82
CA GLU A 299 -18.20 1.23 19.55
C GLU A 299 -18.26 2.75 19.68
N GLN A 300 -17.16 3.41 20.05
CA GLN A 300 -17.09 4.86 20.16
C GLN A 300 -17.47 5.56 18.84
N ILE A 301 -16.92 5.10 17.72
CA ILE A 301 -17.18 5.69 16.41
C ILE A 301 -18.61 5.43 15.95
N VAL A 302 -19.14 4.24 16.22
CA VAL A 302 -20.50 3.85 15.83
C VAL A 302 -21.56 4.59 16.67
N ALA A 303 -21.31 4.77 17.97
CA ALA A 303 -22.22 5.43 18.88
C ALA A 303 -22.22 6.97 18.79
N ASP A 304 -21.10 7.58 18.37
CA ASP A 304 -20.93 9.04 18.30
C ASP A 304 -20.69 9.52 16.86
N ASN A 305 -21.74 10.00 16.22
CA ASN A 305 -21.70 10.54 14.87
C ASN A 305 -20.80 11.78 14.75
N SER A 306 -20.68 12.59 15.80
CA SER A 306 -19.80 13.77 15.82
C SER A 306 -18.33 13.34 15.82
N LEU A 307 -17.97 12.36 16.63
CA LEU A 307 -16.63 11.75 16.64
C LEU A 307 -16.32 11.14 15.27
N ARG A 308 -17.25 10.36 14.71
CA ARG A 308 -17.12 9.73 13.39
C ARG A 308 -16.78 10.75 12.31
N THR A 309 -17.57 11.82 12.22
CA THR A 309 -17.36 12.89 11.24
C THR A 309 -16.02 13.58 11.43
N ARG A 310 -15.70 13.97 12.66
CA ARG A 310 -14.42 14.65 12.99
C ARG A 310 -13.21 13.80 12.61
N LEU A 311 -13.21 12.50 12.94
CA LEU A 311 -12.09 11.60 12.61
C LEU A 311 -11.93 11.44 11.10
N ALA A 312 -13.03 11.34 10.35
CA ALA A 312 -13.00 11.25 8.89
C ALA A 312 -12.45 12.53 8.25
N GLU A 313 -12.87 13.71 8.71
CA GLU A 313 -12.38 15.00 8.23
C GLU A 313 -10.89 15.18 8.52
N ARG A 314 -10.45 14.92 9.75
CA ARG A 314 -9.04 15.02 10.15
C ARG A 314 -8.15 14.00 9.43
N GLY A 315 -8.67 12.79 9.18
CA GLY A 315 -8.00 11.80 8.34
C GLY A 315 -7.80 12.32 6.92
N HIS A 316 -8.84 12.89 6.32
CA HIS A 316 -8.78 13.48 4.98
C HIS A 316 -7.81 14.68 4.92
N GLU A 317 -7.82 15.57 5.91
CA GLU A 317 -6.84 16.67 6.02
C GLU A 317 -5.40 16.16 6.07
N THR A 318 -5.16 15.08 6.84
CA THR A 318 -3.84 14.43 6.91
C THR A 318 -3.43 13.85 5.56
N LEU A 319 -4.38 13.19 4.85
CA LEU A 319 -4.15 12.66 3.51
C LEU A 319 -3.72 13.76 2.53
N VAL A 320 -4.50 14.84 2.46
CA VAL A 320 -4.23 15.94 1.52
C VAL A 320 -2.94 16.69 1.89
N GLY A 321 -2.67 16.88 3.18
CA GLY A 321 -1.50 17.63 3.65
C GLY A 321 -0.18 16.88 3.52
N GLN A 322 -0.18 15.54 3.75
CA GLN A 322 1.06 14.77 3.82
C GLN A 322 1.25 13.77 2.67
N PHE A 323 0.16 13.34 2.03
CA PHE A 323 0.16 12.26 1.03
C PHE A 323 -0.49 12.69 -0.28
N SER A 324 -0.47 13.99 -0.60
CA SER A 324 -1.04 14.49 -1.85
C SER A 324 -0.26 13.98 -3.05
N ARG A 325 -0.99 13.68 -4.13
CA ARG A 325 -0.42 13.23 -5.40
C ARG A 325 0.61 14.21 -5.93
N GLU A 326 0.29 15.50 -5.87
CA GLU A 326 1.12 16.59 -6.34
C GLU A 326 2.44 16.66 -5.56
N ALA A 327 2.37 16.73 -4.21
CA ALA A 327 3.55 16.85 -3.36
C ALA A 327 4.49 15.64 -3.50
N ILE A 328 3.93 14.42 -3.54
CA ILE A 328 4.74 13.19 -3.70
C ILE A 328 5.35 13.13 -5.10
N THR A 329 4.60 13.48 -6.16
CA THR A 329 5.12 13.50 -7.53
C THR A 329 6.24 14.54 -7.68
N ASP A 330 6.05 15.74 -7.11
CA ASP A 330 7.06 16.80 -7.12
C ASP A 330 8.33 16.39 -6.36
N ALA A 331 8.19 15.69 -5.23
CA ALA A 331 9.33 15.14 -4.49
C ALA A 331 10.15 14.14 -5.32
N TYR A 332 9.49 13.28 -6.11
CA TYR A 332 10.19 12.40 -7.06
C TYR A 332 10.86 13.17 -8.19
N LEU A 333 10.21 14.18 -8.76
CA LEU A 333 10.80 15.02 -9.81
C LEU A 333 12.04 15.80 -9.30
N GLN A 334 11.97 16.35 -8.10
CA GLN A 334 13.10 17.01 -7.45
C GLN A 334 14.25 16.02 -7.20
N LEU A 335 13.95 14.82 -6.70
CA LEU A 335 14.95 13.76 -6.51
C LEU A 335 15.60 13.38 -7.85
N PHE A 336 14.83 13.22 -8.92
CA PHE A 336 15.37 12.87 -10.24
C PHE A 336 16.26 13.96 -10.82
N ALA A 337 15.98 15.24 -10.51
CA ALA A 337 16.79 16.38 -10.92
C ALA A 337 18.06 16.55 -10.08
N SER A 338 18.13 16.00 -8.86
CA SER A 338 19.27 16.12 -7.94
C SER A 338 20.41 15.14 -8.25
N LYS A 339 20.48 14.61 -9.47
CA LYS A 339 21.54 13.69 -9.91
C LYS A 339 22.91 14.19 -9.46
N PRO A 340 23.68 13.39 -8.69
CA PRO A 340 25.02 13.76 -8.24
C PRO A 340 26.02 13.87 -9.39
#